data_c6bfe179541029b2cc899c98e659add8
#
_entry.id   c6bfe179541029b2cc899c98e659add8
#
_cell.length_a   1.000
_cell.length_b   1.000
_cell.length_c   1.000
_cell.angle_alpha   90.00
_cell.angle_beta   90.00
_cell.angle_gamma   90.00
#
_symmetry.space_group_name_H-M   'P 1'
#
loop_
_entity.id
_entity.type
_entity.pdbx_description
1 polymer ?
#
loop_
_entity_poly.entity_id
_entity_poly.type
_entity_poly.pdbx_seq_one_letter_code
_entity_poly.pdbx_strand_id
1 'polypeptide(L)'
;MSAAVPVEGVDVPSTGRAWGRAVVLLAVTAVALWFIRANAVPYAVPDVMHAGRYVASRRAGLLLHIASGTIALLVGPVQLWLGLGRTRLGLHRRLGLLYVASVALGSASAFYLASTTRLGWVFGAGLTGLGVAWLVTTGMALAAIRRRQIPQHAEWMVRSYVVTFAFVTFRLLWAAFRAAEVGTLPEQLAAASWLCWSGPLLLTEAILQGRKIVGAPRDATEAVGSAHRNLAGA
;
A
#
# COMPACT_ATOMS: atom_id res chain seq x y z
N MET A 1 -49.71 25.59 -9.99
CA MET A 1 -49.30 24.63 -8.96
C MET A 1 -47.93 24.12 -9.36
N SER A 2 -46.86 24.71 -8.74
CA SER A 2 -45.49 24.34 -9.03
C SER A 2 -45.07 23.23 -8.07
N ALA A 3 -44.79 22.03 -8.57
CA ALA A 3 -44.30 20.93 -7.77
C ALA A 3 -42.82 21.18 -7.46
N ALA A 4 -42.49 21.30 -6.16
CA ALA A 4 -41.12 21.38 -5.67
C ALA A 4 -40.43 20.02 -5.88
N VAL A 5 -39.33 20.03 -6.62
CA VAL A 5 -38.40 18.88 -6.76
C VAL A 5 -37.73 18.65 -5.41
N PRO A 6 -37.75 17.41 -4.85
CA PRO A 6 -37.02 17.11 -3.62
C PRO A 6 -35.53 17.22 -3.87
N VAL A 7 -34.84 18.06 -3.10
CA VAL A 7 -33.40 18.10 -3.06
C VAL A 7 -32.92 16.81 -2.37
N GLU A 8 -32.34 15.87 -3.13
CA GLU A 8 -31.70 14.68 -2.60
C GLU A 8 -30.68 15.09 -1.56
N GLY A 9 -30.81 14.50 -0.36
CA GLY A 9 -29.99 14.79 0.79
C GLY A 9 -28.51 14.51 0.51
N VAL A 10 -27.69 15.53 0.69
CA VAL A 10 -26.23 15.38 0.76
C VAL A 10 -25.93 14.45 1.92
N ASP A 11 -25.46 13.25 1.62
CA ASP A 11 -24.99 12.27 2.61
C ASP A 11 -23.83 12.89 3.41
N VAL A 12 -24.14 13.48 4.56
CA VAL A 12 -23.13 13.96 5.53
C VAL A 12 -22.51 12.72 6.16
N PRO A 13 -21.22 12.46 5.98
CA PRO A 13 -20.57 11.30 6.60
C PRO A 13 -20.81 11.34 8.11
N SER A 14 -21.37 10.26 8.68
CA SER A 14 -21.59 10.17 10.11
C SER A 14 -20.27 10.47 10.85
N THR A 15 -20.31 11.35 11.86
CA THR A 15 -19.12 11.78 12.63
C THR A 15 -18.27 10.59 13.11
N GLY A 16 -18.88 9.45 13.45
CA GLY A 16 -18.19 8.24 13.85
C GLY A 16 -17.27 7.63 12.76
N ARG A 17 -17.67 7.68 11.49
CA ARG A 17 -16.81 7.20 10.39
C ARG A 17 -15.61 8.12 10.14
N ALA A 18 -15.74 9.41 10.36
CA ALA A 18 -14.64 10.37 10.22
C ALA A 18 -13.59 10.15 11.33
N TRP A 19 -14.04 9.98 12.58
CA TRP A 19 -13.16 9.69 13.71
C TRP A 19 -12.42 8.35 13.56
N GLY A 20 -13.10 7.28 13.14
CA GLY A 20 -12.45 6.00 12.89
C GLY A 20 -11.34 6.07 11.85
N ARG A 21 -11.55 6.82 10.75
CA ARG A 21 -10.51 7.05 9.74
C ARG A 21 -9.32 7.84 10.29
N ALA A 22 -9.58 8.89 11.09
CA ALA A 22 -8.53 9.68 11.71
C ALA A 22 -7.67 8.84 12.64
N VAL A 23 -8.28 8.01 13.51
CA VAL A 23 -7.57 7.12 14.42
C VAL A 23 -6.69 6.13 13.68
N VAL A 24 -7.21 5.48 12.63
CA VAL A 24 -6.43 4.53 11.81
C VAL A 24 -5.24 5.22 11.16
N LEU A 25 -5.44 6.40 10.55
CA LEU A 25 -4.34 7.13 9.89
C LEU A 25 -3.30 7.62 10.89
N LEU A 26 -3.70 8.06 12.08
CA LEU A 26 -2.78 8.43 13.16
C LEU A 26 -1.98 7.23 13.65
N ALA A 27 -2.63 6.08 13.86
CA ALA A 27 -1.94 4.85 14.27
C ALA A 27 -0.92 4.39 13.21
N VAL A 28 -1.31 4.38 11.94
CA VAL A 28 -0.42 4.04 10.82
C VAL A 28 0.76 5.01 10.73
N THR A 29 0.52 6.31 10.91
CA THR A 29 1.58 7.33 10.91
C THR A 29 2.53 7.14 12.08
N ALA A 30 2.01 6.89 13.28
CA ALA A 30 2.83 6.64 14.47
C ALA A 30 3.73 5.41 14.30
N VAL A 31 3.19 4.31 13.77
CA VAL A 31 3.97 3.11 13.45
C VAL A 31 5.03 3.39 12.39
N ALA A 32 4.71 4.16 11.36
CA ALA A 32 5.66 4.58 10.33
C ALA A 32 6.82 5.41 10.91
N LEU A 33 6.53 6.38 11.75
CA LEU A 33 7.53 7.23 12.42
C LEU A 33 8.41 6.42 13.36
N TRP A 34 7.82 5.54 14.17
CA TRP A 34 8.57 4.62 15.02
C TRP A 34 9.51 3.73 14.20
N PHE A 35 9.00 3.16 13.10
CA PHE A 35 9.79 2.31 12.21
C PHE A 35 10.96 3.06 11.59
N ILE A 36 10.74 4.27 11.08
CA ILE A 36 11.78 5.10 10.46
C ILE A 36 12.87 5.41 11.49
N ARG A 37 12.47 5.85 12.70
CA ARG A 37 13.43 6.11 13.77
C ARG A 37 14.26 4.87 14.11
N ALA A 38 13.64 3.71 14.24
CA ALA A 38 14.30 2.49 14.65
C ALA A 38 15.14 1.82 13.56
N ASN A 39 14.75 1.95 12.29
CA ASN A 39 15.31 1.15 11.20
C ASN A 39 15.92 1.96 10.04
N ALA A 40 15.56 3.23 9.86
CA ALA A 40 16.10 4.07 8.77
C ALA A 40 17.15 5.08 9.28
N VAL A 41 16.86 5.76 10.39
CA VAL A 41 17.76 6.76 10.97
C VAL A 41 19.17 6.22 11.29
N PRO A 42 19.36 4.99 11.80
CA PRO A 42 20.70 4.46 12.05
C PRO A 42 21.59 4.43 10.80
N TYR A 43 21.02 4.26 9.62
CA TYR A 43 21.79 4.28 8.35
C TYR A 43 22.22 5.68 7.90
N ALA A 44 21.69 6.74 8.49
CA ALA A 44 22.18 8.09 8.27
C ALA A 44 23.50 8.39 9.00
N VAL A 45 23.85 7.56 10.00
CA VAL A 45 25.11 7.70 10.76
C VAL A 45 26.24 7.01 10.00
N PRO A 46 27.37 7.70 9.71
CA PRO A 46 28.46 7.15 8.90
C PRO A 46 29.04 5.83 9.42
N ASP A 47 29.14 5.67 10.74
CA ASP A 47 29.78 4.52 11.37
C ASP A 47 29.04 3.18 11.14
N VAL A 48 27.72 3.21 11.03
CA VAL A 48 26.91 2.01 10.76
C VAL A 48 27.15 1.47 9.34
N MET A 49 27.62 2.32 8.43
CA MET A 49 27.87 1.98 7.02
C MET A 49 29.25 1.40 6.76
N HIS A 50 30.14 1.34 7.76
CA HIS A 50 31.48 0.78 7.62
C HIS A 50 31.57 -0.75 7.81
N ALA A 51 30.42 -1.43 7.92
CA ALA A 51 30.33 -2.88 8.12
C ALA A 51 30.72 -3.70 6.87
N GLY A 52 31.98 -3.55 6.42
CA GLY A 52 32.60 -4.41 5.42
C GLY A 52 32.33 -4.04 3.95
N ARG A 53 33.18 -4.59 3.04
CA ARG A 53 33.15 -4.32 1.58
C ARG A 53 31.78 -4.56 0.92
N TYR A 54 31.01 -5.53 1.42
CA TYR A 54 29.70 -5.86 0.84
C TYR A 54 28.67 -4.73 1.03
N VAL A 55 28.65 -4.09 2.19
CA VAL A 55 27.78 -2.94 2.44
C VAL A 55 28.30 -1.71 1.72
N ALA A 56 29.63 -1.49 1.71
CA ALA A 56 30.26 -0.36 1.05
C ALA A 56 29.96 -0.33 -0.46
N SER A 57 30.07 -1.48 -1.16
CA SER A 57 29.79 -1.57 -2.61
C SER A 57 28.31 -1.33 -2.98
N ARG A 58 27.39 -1.50 -2.01
CA ARG A 58 25.95 -1.36 -2.22
C ARG A 58 25.36 -0.09 -1.58
N ARG A 59 26.22 0.72 -0.94
CA ARG A 59 25.81 1.87 -0.14
C ARG A 59 24.88 2.82 -0.87
N ALA A 60 25.19 3.20 -2.10
CA ALA A 60 24.36 4.13 -2.87
C ALA A 60 22.96 3.57 -3.13
N GLY A 61 22.86 2.32 -3.56
CA GLY A 61 21.56 1.64 -3.77
C GLY A 61 20.78 1.50 -2.47
N LEU A 62 21.44 1.18 -1.36
CA LEU A 62 20.81 1.05 -0.06
C LEU A 62 20.28 2.40 0.47
N LEU A 63 21.07 3.46 0.37
CA LEU A 63 20.64 4.81 0.78
C LEU A 63 19.49 5.32 -0.09
N LEU A 64 19.55 5.11 -1.40
CA LEU A 64 18.45 5.46 -2.29
C LEU A 64 17.18 4.71 -1.95
N HIS A 65 17.28 3.40 -1.66
CA HIS A 65 16.16 2.56 -1.25
C HIS A 65 15.53 3.05 0.06
N ILE A 66 16.36 3.30 1.08
CA ILE A 66 15.90 3.78 2.39
C ILE A 66 15.25 5.16 2.27
N ALA A 67 15.88 6.10 1.56
CA ALA A 67 15.33 7.44 1.38
C ALA A 67 13.99 7.42 0.63
N SER A 68 13.92 6.69 -0.49
CA SER A 68 12.70 6.55 -1.27
C SER A 68 11.58 5.87 -0.48
N GLY A 69 11.90 4.77 0.22
CA GLY A 69 10.94 4.07 1.08
C GLY A 69 10.43 4.94 2.22
N THR A 70 11.31 5.72 2.86
CA THR A 70 10.96 6.66 3.93
C THR A 70 10.01 7.75 3.43
N ILE A 71 10.31 8.36 2.27
CA ILE A 71 9.44 9.37 1.66
C ILE A 71 8.06 8.76 1.33
N ALA A 72 8.02 7.62 0.67
CA ALA A 72 6.75 6.95 0.35
C ALA A 72 5.93 6.61 1.60
N LEU A 73 6.60 6.12 2.65
CA LEU A 73 5.95 5.74 3.91
C LEU A 73 5.34 6.95 4.64
N LEU A 74 6.02 8.11 4.61
CA LEU A 74 5.53 9.36 5.23
C LEU A 74 4.47 10.06 4.40
N VAL A 75 4.64 10.10 3.09
CA VAL A 75 3.70 10.77 2.18
C VAL A 75 2.37 10.02 2.08
N GLY A 76 2.40 8.69 2.18
CA GLY A 76 1.21 7.84 2.00
C GLY A 76 0.02 8.20 2.90
N PRO A 77 0.15 8.30 4.23
CA PRO A 77 -0.97 8.67 5.12
C PRO A 77 -1.52 10.06 4.80
N VAL A 78 -0.64 11.02 4.49
CA VAL A 78 -1.06 12.38 4.09
C VAL A 78 -1.87 12.33 2.79
N GLN A 79 -1.44 11.53 1.81
CA GLN A 79 -2.15 11.31 0.56
C GLN A 79 -3.52 10.69 0.77
N LEU A 80 -3.61 9.66 1.61
CA LEU A 80 -4.88 9.03 1.95
C LEU A 80 -5.82 10.03 2.65
N TRP A 81 -5.29 10.81 3.59
CA TRP A 81 -6.09 11.84 4.27
C TRP A 81 -6.65 12.89 3.30
N LEU A 82 -5.79 13.48 2.45
CA LEU A 82 -6.18 14.51 1.49
C LEU A 82 -7.13 13.96 0.42
N GLY A 83 -6.88 12.74 -0.05
CA GLY A 83 -7.69 12.08 -1.08
C GLY A 83 -9.09 11.69 -0.58
N LEU A 84 -9.19 11.08 0.60
CA LEU A 84 -10.45 10.70 1.21
C LEU A 84 -11.30 11.91 1.62
N GLY A 85 -10.64 12.98 2.08
CA GLY A 85 -11.32 14.23 2.44
C GLY A 85 -11.64 15.12 1.24
N ARG A 86 -11.13 14.81 0.04
CA ARG A 86 -11.23 15.65 -1.17
C ARG A 86 -10.80 17.10 -0.92
N THR A 87 -9.88 17.31 0.01
CA THR A 87 -9.37 18.61 0.42
C THR A 87 -8.02 18.88 -0.22
N ARG A 88 -7.71 20.16 -0.47
CA ARG A 88 -6.40 20.62 -0.97
C ARG A 88 -5.87 19.78 -2.15
N LEU A 89 -6.68 19.55 -3.18
CA LEU A 89 -6.33 18.69 -4.32
C LEU A 89 -5.03 19.09 -5.03
N GLY A 90 -4.66 20.37 -5.00
CA GLY A 90 -3.37 20.85 -5.52
C GLY A 90 -2.19 20.25 -4.76
N LEU A 91 -2.25 20.22 -3.42
CA LEU A 91 -1.25 19.59 -2.57
C LEU A 91 -1.24 18.07 -2.76
N HIS A 92 -2.43 17.44 -2.79
CA HIS A 92 -2.57 16.01 -3.08
C HIS A 92 -1.85 15.61 -4.38
N ARG A 93 -2.00 16.39 -5.47
CA ARG A 93 -1.31 16.13 -6.74
C ARG A 93 0.21 16.22 -6.64
N ARG A 94 0.74 17.27 -5.98
CA ARG A 94 2.19 17.46 -5.81
C ARG A 94 2.82 16.34 -4.99
N LEU A 95 2.20 16.01 -3.85
CA LEU A 95 2.67 14.91 -3.00
C LEU A 95 2.48 13.55 -3.70
N GLY A 96 1.44 13.41 -4.55
CA GLY A 96 1.22 12.22 -5.36
C GLY A 96 2.36 11.97 -6.36
N LEU A 97 2.86 13.02 -7.02
CA LEU A 97 4.03 12.92 -7.90
C LEU A 97 5.29 12.52 -7.11
N LEU A 98 5.48 13.09 -5.92
CA LEU A 98 6.60 12.71 -5.04
C LEU A 98 6.50 11.25 -4.62
N TYR A 99 5.29 10.78 -4.26
CA TYR A 99 5.05 9.38 -3.94
C TYR A 99 5.39 8.45 -5.11
N VAL A 100 4.88 8.74 -6.31
CA VAL A 100 5.14 7.93 -7.52
C VAL A 100 6.62 7.89 -7.86
N ALA A 101 7.31 9.03 -7.80
CA ALA A 101 8.76 9.09 -8.02
C ALA A 101 9.52 8.25 -6.97
N SER A 102 9.11 8.33 -5.71
CA SER A 102 9.70 7.53 -4.63
C SER A 102 9.49 6.03 -4.85
N VAL A 103 8.29 5.61 -5.30
CA VAL A 103 8.03 4.20 -5.65
C VAL A 103 8.93 3.75 -6.80
N ALA A 104 9.08 4.54 -7.85
CA ALA A 104 9.92 4.19 -9.00
C ALA A 104 11.40 4.05 -8.62
N LEU A 105 11.96 5.03 -7.91
CA LEU A 105 13.35 5.01 -7.45
C LEU A 105 13.58 3.91 -6.41
N GLY A 106 12.65 3.74 -5.48
CA GLY A 106 12.70 2.71 -4.44
C GLY A 106 12.64 1.30 -5.03
N SER A 107 11.82 1.07 -6.05
CA SER A 107 11.74 -0.22 -6.75
C SER A 107 12.99 -0.50 -7.57
N ALA A 108 13.52 0.48 -8.31
CA ALA A 108 14.75 0.32 -9.07
C ALA A 108 15.93 -0.05 -8.17
N SER A 109 16.08 0.65 -7.04
CA SER A 109 17.11 0.33 -6.05
C SER A 109 16.87 -1.02 -5.36
N ALA A 110 15.60 -1.41 -5.11
CA ALA A 110 15.25 -2.72 -4.55
C ALA A 110 15.64 -3.85 -5.51
N PHE A 111 15.43 -3.72 -6.82
CA PHE A 111 15.85 -4.71 -7.81
C PHE A 111 17.38 -4.88 -7.86
N TYR A 112 18.13 -3.78 -7.78
CA TYR A 112 19.58 -3.83 -7.64
C TYR A 112 20.00 -4.55 -6.35
N LEU A 113 19.38 -4.23 -5.22
CA LEU A 113 19.68 -4.87 -3.94
C LEU A 113 19.29 -6.35 -3.92
N ALA A 114 18.17 -6.71 -4.53
CA ALA A 114 17.70 -8.09 -4.64
C ALA A 114 18.62 -8.93 -5.53
N SER A 115 19.03 -8.42 -6.70
CA SER A 115 19.91 -9.13 -7.63
C SER A 115 21.34 -9.37 -7.09
N THR A 116 21.78 -8.53 -6.15
CA THR A 116 23.12 -8.60 -5.54
C THR A 116 23.10 -9.18 -4.12
N THR A 117 21.97 -9.75 -3.66
CA THR A 117 21.86 -10.30 -2.30
C THR A 117 22.69 -11.57 -2.14
N ARG A 118 23.24 -11.77 -0.93
CA ARG A 118 23.92 -13.01 -0.52
C ARG A 118 23.04 -13.92 0.34
N LEU A 119 21.78 -13.53 0.56
CA LEU A 119 20.82 -14.26 1.40
C LEU A 119 20.04 -15.34 0.65
N GLY A 120 20.50 -15.69 -0.54
CA GLY A 120 19.90 -16.72 -1.39
C GLY A 120 18.86 -16.17 -2.37
N TRP A 121 18.60 -16.98 -3.40
CA TRP A 121 17.73 -16.59 -4.51
C TRP A 121 16.25 -16.45 -4.10
N VAL A 122 15.78 -17.28 -3.14
CA VAL A 122 14.39 -17.22 -2.65
C VAL A 122 14.09 -15.89 -1.99
N PHE A 123 15.03 -15.39 -1.16
CA PHE A 123 14.94 -14.07 -0.55
C PHE A 123 14.95 -12.96 -1.61
N GLY A 124 15.89 -13.03 -2.57
CA GLY A 124 15.98 -12.08 -3.67
C GLY A 124 14.72 -12.03 -4.53
N ALA A 125 14.15 -13.21 -4.84
CA ALA A 125 12.90 -13.33 -5.57
C ALA A 125 11.71 -12.70 -4.82
N GLY A 126 11.61 -12.92 -3.51
CA GLY A 126 10.58 -12.29 -2.67
C GLY A 126 10.64 -10.77 -2.69
N LEU A 127 11.85 -10.19 -2.59
CA LEU A 127 12.06 -8.74 -2.68
C LEU A 127 11.79 -8.19 -4.10
N THR A 128 12.14 -8.96 -5.13
CA THR A 128 11.80 -8.60 -6.52
C THR A 128 10.29 -8.59 -6.72
N GLY A 129 9.59 -9.63 -6.23
CA GLY A 129 8.13 -9.69 -6.25
C GLY A 129 7.47 -8.50 -5.54
N LEU A 130 8.00 -8.10 -4.38
CA LEU A 130 7.59 -6.89 -3.67
C LEU A 130 7.75 -5.64 -4.54
N GLY A 131 8.91 -5.45 -5.17
CA GLY A 131 9.16 -4.29 -6.06
C GLY A 131 8.21 -4.26 -7.25
N VAL A 132 7.94 -5.42 -7.86
CA VAL A 132 6.97 -5.55 -8.96
C VAL A 132 5.55 -5.22 -8.47
N ALA A 133 5.12 -5.77 -7.34
CA ALA A 133 3.81 -5.49 -6.76
C ALA A 133 3.64 -3.99 -6.45
N TRP A 134 4.70 -3.33 -5.97
CA TRP A 134 4.70 -1.90 -5.67
C TRP A 134 4.54 -1.05 -6.94
N LEU A 135 5.29 -1.36 -8.01
CA LEU A 135 5.16 -0.69 -9.30
C LEU A 135 3.79 -0.93 -9.95
N VAL A 136 3.30 -2.16 -9.93
CA VAL A 136 2.01 -2.52 -10.53
C VAL A 136 0.87 -1.80 -9.82
N THR A 137 0.79 -1.88 -8.50
CA THR A 137 -0.30 -1.25 -7.73
C THR A 137 -0.29 0.27 -7.88
N THR A 138 0.89 0.91 -7.85
CA THR A 138 1.03 2.36 -8.06
C THR A 138 0.73 2.75 -9.51
N GLY A 139 1.21 1.98 -10.48
CA GLY A 139 0.96 2.19 -11.91
C GLY A 139 -0.53 2.09 -12.26
N MET A 140 -1.23 1.10 -11.70
CA MET A 140 -2.68 0.97 -11.86
C MET A 140 -3.45 2.14 -11.25
N ALA A 141 -3.02 2.63 -10.08
CA ALA A 141 -3.59 3.84 -9.49
C ALA A 141 -3.41 5.06 -10.41
N LEU A 142 -2.22 5.21 -10.98
CA LEU A 142 -1.91 6.29 -11.91
C LEU A 142 -2.71 6.16 -13.23
N ALA A 143 -2.87 4.97 -13.76
CA ALA A 143 -3.68 4.70 -14.94
C ALA A 143 -5.17 5.02 -14.69
N ALA A 144 -5.70 4.63 -13.54
CA ALA A 144 -7.08 4.90 -13.15
C ALA A 144 -7.36 6.40 -13.05
N ILE A 145 -6.49 7.18 -12.40
CA ILE A 145 -6.71 8.64 -12.25
C ILE A 145 -6.59 9.37 -13.59
N ARG A 146 -5.70 8.94 -14.49
CA ARG A 146 -5.60 9.48 -15.86
C ARG A 146 -6.89 9.27 -16.65
N ARG A 147 -7.60 8.18 -16.39
CA ARG A 147 -8.90 7.86 -16.96
C ARG A 147 -10.09 8.44 -16.16
N ARG A 148 -9.81 9.28 -15.15
CA ARG A 148 -10.81 9.88 -14.24
C ARG A 148 -11.65 8.87 -13.44
N GLN A 149 -11.17 7.64 -13.28
CA GLN A 149 -11.80 6.58 -12.52
C GLN A 149 -11.43 6.72 -11.03
N ILE A 150 -12.00 7.70 -10.35
CA ILE A 150 -11.64 8.09 -8.98
C ILE A 150 -11.80 6.94 -7.97
N PRO A 151 -12.90 6.14 -7.98
CA PRO A 151 -13.05 5.02 -7.04
C PRO A 151 -11.94 3.98 -7.21
N GLN A 152 -11.63 3.61 -8.46
CA GLN A 152 -10.58 2.64 -8.76
C GLN A 152 -9.19 3.19 -8.39
N HIS A 153 -8.93 4.49 -8.65
CA HIS A 153 -7.72 5.14 -8.18
C HIS A 153 -7.55 4.99 -6.66
N ALA A 154 -8.60 5.27 -5.89
CA ALA A 154 -8.57 5.16 -4.43
C ALA A 154 -8.27 3.72 -3.98
N GLU A 155 -8.91 2.71 -4.57
CA GLU A 155 -8.66 1.30 -4.26
C GLU A 155 -7.22 0.88 -4.57
N TRP A 156 -6.69 1.29 -5.73
CA TRP A 156 -5.31 0.98 -6.11
C TRP A 156 -4.28 1.71 -5.24
N MET A 157 -4.58 2.93 -4.79
CA MET A 157 -3.74 3.64 -3.83
C MET A 157 -3.70 2.96 -2.46
N VAL A 158 -4.81 2.37 -2.01
CA VAL A 158 -4.82 1.56 -0.78
C VAL A 158 -3.89 0.36 -0.95
N ARG A 159 -4.00 -0.40 -2.06
CA ARG A 159 -3.10 -1.53 -2.36
C ARG A 159 -1.63 -1.10 -2.41
N SER A 160 -1.34 0.00 -3.10
CA SER A 160 0.01 0.56 -3.20
C SER A 160 0.57 0.92 -1.82
N TYR A 161 -0.25 1.51 -0.94
CA TYR A 161 0.21 1.86 0.40
C TYR A 161 0.38 0.64 1.31
N VAL A 162 -0.47 -0.38 1.18
CA VAL A 162 -0.28 -1.67 1.87
C VAL A 162 1.05 -2.31 1.47
N VAL A 163 1.40 -2.27 0.18
CA VAL A 163 2.70 -2.76 -0.30
C VAL A 163 3.85 -1.87 0.21
N THR A 164 3.68 -0.56 0.28
CA THR A 164 4.65 0.34 0.92
C THR A 164 4.91 -0.05 2.38
N PHE A 165 3.87 -0.45 3.10
CA PHE A 165 3.96 -0.85 4.50
C PHE A 165 4.66 -2.21 4.71
N ALA A 166 4.96 -2.93 3.63
CA ALA A 166 5.69 -4.21 3.69
C ALA A 166 7.06 -4.09 4.37
N PHE A 167 7.70 -2.93 4.36
CA PHE A 167 8.96 -2.70 5.11
C PHE A 167 8.77 -2.90 6.63
N VAL A 168 7.65 -2.40 7.15
CA VAL A 168 7.28 -2.57 8.56
C VAL A 168 6.90 -4.02 8.82
N THR A 169 6.03 -4.59 7.98
CA THR A 169 5.54 -5.96 8.11
C THR A 169 6.68 -6.97 8.05
N PHE A 170 7.69 -6.76 7.19
CA PHE A 170 8.88 -7.60 7.12
C PHE A 170 9.60 -7.68 8.47
N ARG A 171 9.83 -6.54 9.12
CA ARG A 171 10.53 -6.50 10.42
C ARG A 171 9.73 -7.17 11.53
N LEU A 172 8.41 -6.97 11.52
CA LEU A 172 7.52 -7.60 12.49
C LEU A 172 7.48 -9.13 12.31
N LEU A 173 7.36 -9.60 11.07
CA LEU A 173 7.38 -11.04 10.77
C LEU A 173 8.72 -11.67 11.15
N TRP A 174 9.83 -11.03 10.78
CA TRP A 174 11.14 -11.55 11.15
C TRP A 174 11.35 -11.58 12.67
N ALA A 175 10.93 -10.55 13.39
CA ALA A 175 10.96 -10.54 14.85
C ALA A 175 10.09 -11.66 15.45
N ALA A 176 8.89 -11.90 14.88
CA ALA A 176 8.01 -12.98 15.31
C ALA A 176 8.61 -14.36 15.06
N PHE A 177 9.21 -14.62 13.88
CA PHE A 177 9.88 -15.89 13.59
C PHE A 177 11.07 -16.14 14.52
N ARG A 178 11.85 -15.10 14.84
CA ARG A 178 12.92 -15.21 15.81
C ARG A 178 12.43 -15.51 17.21
N ALA A 179 11.37 -14.84 17.66
CA ALA A 179 10.81 -15.05 19.00
C ALA A 179 10.17 -16.44 19.14
N ALA A 180 9.61 -16.98 18.05
CA ALA A 180 9.04 -18.33 18.01
C ALA A 180 10.05 -19.42 17.66
N GLU A 181 11.33 -19.07 17.44
CA GLU A 181 12.44 -20.00 17.09
C GLU A 181 12.12 -20.89 15.87
N VAL A 182 11.35 -20.36 14.91
CA VAL A 182 10.91 -21.10 13.71
C VAL A 182 11.98 -21.04 12.63
N GLY A 183 12.56 -22.17 12.29
CA GLY A 183 13.49 -22.32 11.17
C GLY A 183 14.84 -21.61 11.36
N THR A 184 15.68 -21.72 10.35
CA THR A 184 17.00 -21.05 10.29
C THR A 184 16.87 -19.59 9.86
N LEU A 185 17.89 -18.78 10.12
CA LEU A 185 17.90 -17.36 9.71
C LEU A 185 17.64 -17.15 8.21
N PRO A 186 18.23 -17.92 7.26
CA PRO A 186 17.89 -17.78 5.83
C PRO A 186 16.42 -18.09 5.52
N GLU A 187 15.85 -19.13 6.15
CA GLU A 187 14.44 -19.50 5.98
C GLU A 187 13.50 -18.42 6.51
N GLN A 188 13.77 -17.88 7.70
CA GLN A 188 13.01 -16.78 8.29
C GLN A 188 12.99 -15.54 7.38
N LEU A 189 14.16 -15.15 6.86
CA LEU A 189 14.28 -14.01 5.96
C LEU A 189 13.60 -14.27 4.62
N ALA A 190 13.74 -15.47 4.06
CA ALA A 190 13.07 -15.86 2.84
C ALA A 190 11.55 -15.84 3.01
N ALA A 191 11.00 -16.46 4.05
CA ALA A 191 9.58 -16.45 4.35
C ALA A 191 9.05 -15.02 4.57
N ALA A 192 9.76 -14.20 5.36
CA ALA A 192 9.39 -12.81 5.60
C ALA A 192 9.39 -11.97 4.31
N SER A 193 10.32 -12.21 3.36
CA SER A 193 10.39 -11.48 2.09
C SER A 193 9.18 -11.70 1.18
N TRP A 194 8.53 -12.84 1.28
CA TRP A 194 7.29 -13.15 0.57
C TRP A 194 6.04 -12.72 1.33
N LEU A 195 5.95 -13.09 2.61
CA LEU A 195 4.75 -12.87 3.42
C LEU A 195 4.49 -11.41 3.75
N CYS A 196 5.54 -10.57 3.81
CA CYS A 196 5.40 -9.16 4.22
C CYS A 196 4.51 -8.32 3.29
N TRP A 197 4.38 -8.68 2.03
CA TRP A 197 3.56 -7.97 1.05
C TRP A 197 2.40 -8.82 0.52
N SER A 198 2.62 -10.13 0.26
CA SER A 198 1.59 -10.98 -0.32
C SER A 198 0.42 -11.22 0.64
N GLY A 199 0.69 -11.49 1.91
CA GLY A 199 -0.35 -11.68 2.92
C GLY A 199 -1.23 -10.45 3.13
N PRO A 200 -0.65 -9.27 3.46
CA PRO A 200 -1.43 -8.03 3.60
C PRO A 200 -2.16 -7.62 2.32
N LEU A 201 -1.57 -7.85 1.13
CA LEU A 201 -2.22 -7.54 -0.13
C LEU A 201 -3.42 -8.44 -0.39
N LEU A 202 -3.29 -9.75 -0.15
CA LEU A 202 -4.39 -10.72 -0.24
C LEU A 202 -5.53 -10.38 0.73
N LEU A 203 -5.20 -10.04 1.97
CA LEU A 203 -6.19 -9.61 2.96
C LEU A 203 -6.91 -8.33 2.51
N THR A 204 -6.16 -7.37 1.97
CA THR A 204 -6.72 -6.12 1.44
C THR A 204 -7.68 -6.41 0.29
N GLU A 205 -7.31 -7.31 -0.62
CA GLU A 205 -8.16 -7.70 -1.74
C GLU A 205 -9.44 -8.39 -1.24
N ALA A 206 -9.33 -9.32 -0.31
CA ALA A 206 -10.49 -9.98 0.29
C ALA A 206 -11.46 -8.97 0.95
N ILE A 207 -10.93 -7.97 1.66
CA ILE A 207 -11.74 -6.91 2.27
C ILE A 207 -12.41 -6.03 1.21
N LEU A 208 -11.68 -5.60 0.17
CA LEU A 208 -12.22 -4.71 -0.86
C LEU A 208 -13.30 -5.41 -1.69
N GLN A 209 -13.07 -6.66 -2.09
CA GLN A 209 -14.06 -7.42 -2.86
C GLN A 209 -15.26 -7.87 -1.98
N GLY A 210 -15.00 -8.29 -0.75
CA GLY A 210 -16.06 -8.63 0.20
C GLY A 210 -17.03 -7.47 0.44
N ARG A 211 -16.51 -6.24 0.56
CA ARG A 211 -17.36 -5.04 0.67
C ARG A 211 -18.23 -4.81 -0.57
N LYS A 212 -17.72 -5.09 -1.77
CA LYS A 212 -18.49 -4.97 -3.01
C LYS A 212 -19.60 -6.01 -3.08
N ILE A 213 -19.31 -7.24 -2.67
CA ILE A 213 -20.31 -8.33 -2.64
C ILE A 213 -21.43 -8.02 -1.63
N VAL A 214 -21.07 -7.62 -0.41
CA VAL A 214 -22.06 -7.31 0.64
C VAL A 214 -22.83 -6.02 0.37
N GLY A 215 -22.20 -5.04 -0.29
CA GLY A 215 -22.82 -3.76 -0.62
C GLY A 215 -23.63 -3.77 -1.93
N ALA A 216 -23.61 -4.86 -2.71
CA ALA A 216 -24.42 -4.98 -3.91
C ALA A 216 -25.91 -5.10 -3.52
N PRO A 217 -26.82 -4.29 -4.11
CA PRO A 217 -28.24 -4.44 -3.87
C PRO A 217 -28.70 -5.85 -4.31
N ARG A 218 -29.42 -6.56 -3.45
CA ARG A 218 -30.01 -7.89 -3.78
C ARG A 218 -30.99 -7.83 -4.94
N ASP A 219 -31.57 -6.66 -5.16
CA ASP A 219 -32.61 -6.41 -6.18
C ASP A 219 -32.10 -6.49 -7.61
N ALA A 220 -30.79 -6.35 -7.87
CA ALA A 220 -30.23 -6.45 -9.21
C ALA A 220 -30.39 -7.86 -9.82
N THR A 221 -30.35 -8.90 -8.99
CA THR A 221 -30.50 -10.28 -9.43
C THR A 221 -31.98 -10.63 -9.71
N GLU A 222 -32.90 -10.06 -8.94
CA GLU A 222 -34.34 -10.21 -9.14
C GLU A 222 -34.83 -9.43 -10.36
N ALA A 223 -34.29 -8.25 -10.63
CA ALA A 223 -34.63 -7.45 -11.83
C ALA A 223 -34.17 -8.17 -13.12
N VAL A 224 -33.00 -8.78 -13.16
CA VAL A 224 -32.57 -9.58 -14.33
C VAL A 224 -33.40 -10.86 -14.46
N GLY A 225 -33.74 -11.52 -13.38
CA GLY A 225 -34.58 -12.73 -13.36
C GLY A 225 -36.03 -12.42 -13.77
N SER A 226 -36.59 -11.25 -13.48
CA SER A 226 -37.92 -10.84 -13.91
C SER A 226 -37.95 -10.42 -15.38
N ALA A 227 -36.91 -9.74 -15.88
CA ALA A 227 -36.77 -9.39 -17.30
C ALA A 227 -36.66 -10.67 -18.18
N HIS A 228 -35.88 -11.68 -17.75
CA HIS A 228 -35.78 -12.95 -18.46
C HIS A 228 -37.11 -13.74 -18.49
N ARG A 229 -37.90 -13.71 -17.42
CA ARG A 229 -39.22 -14.36 -17.39
C ARG A 229 -40.22 -13.68 -18.30
N ASN A 230 -40.20 -12.37 -18.42
CA ASN A 230 -41.08 -11.60 -19.31
C ASN A 230 -40.75 -11.79 -20.80
N LEU A 231 -39.48 -12.08 -21.13
CA LEU A 231 -39.05 -12.37 -22.50
C LEU A 231 -39.32 -13.83 -22.92
N ALA A 232 -39.44 -14.75 -21.98
CA ALA A 232 -39.73 -16.16 -22.25
C ALA A 232 -41.23 -16.47 -22.30
N GLY A 233 -42.08 -15.53 -21.93
CA GLY A 233 -43.54 -15.66 -21.92
C GLY A 233 -44.28 -14.89 -23.05
N ALA A 234 -43.52 -14.24 -23.97
CA ALA A 234 -44.01 -13.56 -25.15
C ALA A 234 -43.67 -14.32 -26.43
#